data_c4cc453440d4bb3291d7a6185746e003
#
_entry.id   c4cc453440d4bb3291d7a6185746e003
#
_cell.length_a   1.000
_cell.length_b   1.000
_cell.length_c   1.000
_cell.angle_alpha   90.00
_cell.angle_beta   90.00
_cell.angle_gamma   90.00
#
_symmetry.space_group_name_H-M   'P 1'
#
loop_
_entity.id
_entity.type
_entity.pdbx_description
1 polymer ?
#
loop_
_entity_poly.entity_id
_entity_poly.type
_entity_poly.pdbx_seq_one_letter_code
_entity_poly.pdbx_strand_id
1 'polypeptide(L)'
;LLQSGNFLCHPSALVRKSVLDKIGYFNLLYRQLADYDLWLRIVSEAEITVLEERLIRFQWDIKGKKQISMSTRENSVRAFNESVMIRKNCVESMTDEKFCQFFREDFRNPDSVSHLQLEFEKAFWLMKCIEEVPGLKAAGMEILGKTMREANAMETLREHFHLDIFDLYQWNGEHMYK
;
A
#
# COMPACT_ATOMS: atom_id res chain seq x y z
N LEU A 1 -8.11 1.63 -4.64
CA LEU A 1 -7.78 0.49 -3.77
C LEU A 1 -6.69 0.83 -2.75
N LEU A 2 -5.52 1.32 -3.19
CA LEU A 2 -4.40 1.53 -2.28
C LEU A 2 -4.69 2.58 -1.19
N GLN A 3 -5.34 3.68 -1.55
CA GLN A 3 -5.79 4.72 -0.60
C GLN A 3 -7.07 4.30 0.13
N SER A 4 -8.10 3.92 -0.61
CA SER A 4 -9.45 3.70 -0.06
C SER A 4 -9.63 2.35 0.65
N GLY A 5 -8.65 1.45 0.58
CA GLY A 5 -8.68 0.14 1.21
C GLY A 5 -9.40 -0.94 0.40
N ASN A 6 -9.71 -2.06 1.06
CA ASN A 6 -10.33 -3.23 0.44
C ASN A 6 -11.86 -3.09 0.37
N PHE A 7 -12.39 -2.67 -0.77
CA PHE A 7 -13.83 -2.54 -1.01
C PHE A 7 -14.39 -3.58 -1.99
N LEU A 8 -13.54 -4.45 -2.57
CA LEU A 8 -13.98 -5.51 -3.47
C LEU A 8 -14.42 -6.73 -2.68
N CYS A 9 -15.61 -7.22 -2.98
CA CYS A 9 -16.18 -8.38 -2.31
C CYS A 9 -15.59 -9.69 -2.86
N HIS A 10 -14.66 -10.30 -2.14
CA HIS A 10 -13.98 -11.54 -2.57
C HIS A 10 -14.94 -12.67 -3.03
N PRO A 11 -16.04 -13.00 -2.30
CA PRO A 11 -16.94 -14.07 -2.74
C PRO A 11 -17.66 -13.82 -4.08
N SER A 12 -17.67 -12.58 -4.57
CA SER A 12 -18.29 -12.22 -5.85
C SER A 12 -17.29 -12.13 -7.01
N ALA A 13 -16.01 -12.35 -6.76
CA ALA A 13 -14.98 -12.16 -7.75
C ALA A 13 -14.85 -13.38 -8.68
N LEU A 14 -14.75 -13.11 -9.98
CA LEU A 14 -14.35 -14.06 -11.01
C LEU A 14 -13.04 -13.60 -11.64
N VAL A 15 -11.99 -14.38 -11.49
CA VAL A 15 -10.65 -14.04 -11.97
C VAL A 15 -10.22 -15.02 -13.07
N ARG A 16 -9.68 -14.49 -14.17
CA ARG A 16 -9.10 -15.35 -15.22
C ARG A 16 -7.87 -16.06 -14.67
N LYS A 17 -7.80 -17.38 -14.90
CA LYS A 17 -6.66 -18.20 -14.47
C LYS A 17 -5.33 -17.66 -15.00
N SER A 18 -5.28 -17.22 -16.26
CA SER A 18 -4.07 -16.64 -16.86
C SER A 18 -3.52 -15.42 -16.14
N VAL A 19 -4.40 -14.61 -15.50
CA VAL A 19 -3.97 -13.49 -14.66
C VAL A 19 -3.31 -14.02 -13.39
N LEU A 20 -3.93 -15.00 -12.72
CA LEU A 20 -3.36 -15.63 -11.53
C LEU A 20 -2.03 -16.33 -11.82
N ASP A 21 -1.92 -17.01 -12.97
CA ASP A 21 -0.66 -17.67 -13.39
C ASP A 21 0.47 -16.64 -13.61
N LYS A 22 0.13 -15.41 -14.01
CA LYS A 22 1.08 -14.31 -14.20
C LYS A 22 1.51 -13.64 -12.91
N ILE A 23 0.54 -13.29 -12.04
CA ILE A 23 0.79 -12.48 -10.84
C ILE A 23 1.01 -13.33 -9.57
N GLY A 24 0.78 -14.62 -9.64
CA GLY A 24 0.74 -15.54 -8.50
C GLY A 24 -0.63 -15.58 -7.80
N TYR A 25 -0.79 -16.57 -6.96
CA TYR A 25 -2.01 -16.83 -6.19
C TYR A 25 -2.03 -16.05 -4.87
N PHE A 26 -2.92 -16.43 -3.93
CA PHE A 26 -2.97 -15.85 -2.60
C PHE A 26 -1.66 -15.99 -1.86
N ASN A 27 -1.22 -14.91 -1.23
CA ASN A 27 -0.11 -14.96 -0.29
C ASN A 27 -0.60 -15.56 1.03
N LEU A 28 -0.12 -16.75 1.36
CA LEU A 28 -0.54 -17.49 2.56
C LEU A 28 -0.07 -16.86 3.88
N LEU A 29 0.79 -15.86 3.84
CA LEU A 29 1.14 -15.05 5.01
C LEU A 29 -0.05 -14.22 5.51
N TYR A 30 -0.89 -13.76 4.59
CA TYR A 30 -2.04 -12.91 4.90
C TYR A 30 -3.29 -13.74 5.16
N ARG A 31 -3.94 -13.53 6.29
CA ARG A 31 -5.16 -14.23 6.67
C ARG A 31 -6.41 -13.37 6.57
N GLN A 32 -6.29 -12.08 6.95
CA GLN A 32 -7.42 -11.16 6.97
C GLN A 32 -7.56 -10.39 5.65
N LEU A 33 -6.45 -10.07 5.00
CA LEU A 33 -6.38 -9.22 3.83
C LEU A 33 -5.69 -9.90 2.62
N ALA A 34 -5.74 -11.23 2.56
CA ALA A 34 -5.15 -11.99 1.44
C ALA A 34 -5.78 -11.61 0.09
N ASP A 35 -7.08 -11.32 0.07
CA ASP A 35 -7.80 -10.82 -1.09
C ASP A 35 -7.36 -9.40 -1.46
N TYR A 36 -7.14 -8.53 -0.49
CA TYR A 36 -6.66 -7.18 -0.73
C TYR A 36 -5.28 -7.16 -1.42
N ASP A 37 -4.34 -7.97 -0.94
CA ASP A 37 -3.05 -8.17 -1.60
C ASP A 37 -3.23 -8.64 -3.06
N LEU A 38 -4.13 -9.62 -3.27
CA LEU A 38 -4.40 -10.14 -4.61
C LEU A 38 -4.99 -9.06 -5.53
N TRP A 39 -5.95 -8.25 -5.03
CA TRP A 39 -6.55 -7.16 -5.82
C TRP A 39 -5.54 -6.10 -6.24
N LEU A 40 -4.62 -5.71 -5.36
CA LEU A 40 -3.57 -4.76 -5.71
C LEU A 40 -2.63 -5.29 -6.78
N ARG A 41 -2.31 -6.58 -6.75
CA ARG A 41 -1.51 -7.22 -7.82
C ARG A 41 -2.30 -7.35 -9.13
N ILE A 42 -3.62 -7.62 -9.07
CA ILE A 42 -4.46 -7.70 -10.27
C ILE A 42 -4.57 -6.34 -10.95
N VAL A 43 -4.88 -5.26 -10.23
CA VAL A 43 -5.07 -3.93 -10.83
C VAL A 43 -3.79 -3.38 -11.45
N SER A 44 -2.63 -3.87 -11.06
CA SER A 44 -1.36 -3.49 -11.69
C SER A 44 -1.14 -4.14 -13.07
N GLU A 45 -1.89 -5.21 -13.40
CA GLU A 45 -1.66 -6.04 -14.58
C GLU A 45 -2.90 -6.29 -15.43
N ALA A 46 -4.09 -6.01 -14.92
CA ALA A 46 -5.36 -6.27 -15.59
C ALA A 46 -6.45 -5.29 -15.13
N GLU A 47 -7.46 -5.13 -15.98
CA GLU A 47 -8.66 -4.36 -15.65
C GLU A 47 -9.61 -5.15 -14.75
N ILE A 48 -10.25 -4.45 -13.81
CA ILE A 48 -11.34 -4.97 -13.00
C ILE A 48 -12.64 -4.31 -13.44
N THR A 49 -13.62 -5.11 -13.80
CA THR A 49 -14.97 -4.64 -14.13
C THR A 49 -15.92 -5.02 -12.99
N VAL A 50 -16.72 -4.07 -12.52
CA VAL A 50 -17.79 -4.32 -11.55
C VAL A 50 -19.11 -4.44 -12.33
N LEU A 51 -19.80 -5.56 -12.17
CA LEU A 51 -21.14 -5.75 -12.74
C LEU A 51 -22.18 -5.12 -11.83
N GLU A 52 -23.17 -4.44 -12.40
CA GLU A 52 -24.24 -3.80 -11.63
C GLU A 52 -25.29 -4.79 -11.13
N GLU A 53 -25.33 -6.01 -11.70
CA GLU A 53 -26.28 -7.04 -11.35
C GLU A 53 -25.93 -7.69 -10.01
N ARG A 54 -26.96 -7.96 -9.21
CA ARG A 54 -26.83 -8.65 -7.93
C ARG A 54 -26.80 -10.17 -8.14
N LEU A 55 -25.64 -10.71 -8.46
CA LEU A 55 -25.45 -12.13 -8.82
C LEU A 55 -25.14 -13.03 -7.62
N ILE A 56 -24.75 -12.49 -6.47
CA ILE A 56 -24.28 -13.24 -5.31
C ILE A 56 -25.14 -12.92 -4.07
N ARG A 57 -25.51 -13.96 -3.30
CA ARG A 57 -26.02 -13.83 -1.95
C ARG A 57 -24.89 -14.07 -0.97
N PHE A 58 -24.53 -13.05 -0.20
CA PHE A 58 -23.56 -13.16 0.87
C PHE A 58 -24.27 -13.39 2.20
N GLN A 59 -23.95 -14.50 2.88
CA GLN A 59 -24.51 -14.78 4.21
C GLN A 59 -23.69 -14.02 5.24
N TRP A 60 -24.32 -13.04 5.86
CA TRP A 60 -23.74 -12.31 6.97
C TRP A 60 -24.18 -12.91 8.30
N ASP A 61 -23.24 -13.48 9.06
CA ASP A 61 -23.53 -13.96 10.41
C ASP A 61 -23.46 -12.79 11.41
N ILE A 62 -24.62 -12.21 11.72
CA ILE A 62 -24.76 -11.08 12.65
C ILE A 62 -24.23 -11.44 14.06
N LYS A 63 -24.25 -12.71 14.45
CA LYS A 63 -23.71 -13.20 15.73
C LYS A 63 -22.20 -13.46 15.68
N GLY A 64 -21.59 -13.38 14.51
CA GLY A 64 -20.15 -13.31 14.26
C GLY A 64 -19.33 -14.52 14.71
N LYS A 65 -19.94 -15.64 15.11
CA LYS A 65 -19.21 -16.75 15.75
C LYS A 65 -18.48 -17.69 14.79
N LYS A 66 -18.67 -17.54 13.45
CA LYS A 66 -18.15 -18.49 12.46
C LYS A 66 -17.38 -17.86 11.30
N GLN A 67 -17.20 -16.54 11.27
CA GLN A 67 -16.51 -15.87 10.17
C GLN A 67 -15.03 -15.67 10.48
N ILE A 68 -14.16 -15.90 9.48
CA ILE A 68 -12.71 -15.67 9.56
C ILE A 68 -12.42 -14.19 9.86
N SER A 69 -13.21 -13.29 9.28
CA SER A 69 -13.13 -11.82 9.45
C SER A 69 -13.86 -11.28 10.66
N MET A 70 -14.20 -12.14 11.64
CA MET A 70 -14.85 -11.70 12.86
C MET A 70 -14.05 -10.62 13.59
N SER A 71 -14.74 -9.59 14.10
CA SER A 71 -14.12 -8.49 14.85
C SER A 71 -13.66 -8.98 16.23
N THR A 72 -12.45 -9.55 16.29
CA THR A 72 -11.72 -9.83 17.52
C THR A 72 -10.50 -8.93 17.61
N ARG A 73 -9.96 -8.74 18.81
CA ARG A 73 -8.73 -7.97 19.02
C ARG A 73 -7.59 -8.53 18.16
N GLU A 74 -7.44 -9.84 18.12
CA GLU A 74 -6.38 -10.52 17.35
C GLU A 74 -6.54 -10.30 15.85
N ASN A 75 -7.78 -10.38 15.33
CA ASN A 75 -8.06 -10.15 13.92
C ASN A 75 -7.87 -8.67 13.55
N SER A 76 -8.21 -7.74 14.44
CA SER A 76 -7.98 -6.31 14.22
C SER A 76 -6.48 -5.97 14.17
N VAL A 77 -5.68 -6.52 15.10
CA VAL A 77 -4.23 -6.36 15.09
C VAL A 77 -3.63 -6.97 13.82
N ARG A 78 -4.09 -8.17 13.45
CA ARG A 78 -3.61 -8.84 12.23
C ARG A 78 -3.95 -8.04 10.97
N ALA A 79 -5.20 -7.60 10.84
CA ALA A 79 -5.63 -6.78 9.70
C ALA A 79 -4.83 -5.47 9.60
N PHE A 80 -4.53 -4.83 10.73
CA PHE A 80 -3.67 -3.67 10.77
C PHE A 80 -2.26 -3.99 10.25
N ASN A 81 -1.61 -5.02 10.79
CA ASN A 81 -0.28 -5.41 10.37
C ASN A 81 -0.24 -5.80 8.88
N GLU A 82 -1.18 -6.62 8.43
CA GLU A 82 -1.30 -7.02 7.02
C GLU A 82 -1.53 -5.81 6.12
N SER A 83 -2.36 -4.84 6.54
CA SER A 83 -2.63 -3.62 5.80
C SER A 83 -1.38 -2.77 5.56
N VAL A 84 -0.56 -2.60 6.60
CA VAL A 84 0.70 -1.86 6.49
C VAL A 84 1.69 -2.60 5.57
N MET A 85 1.86 -3.91 5.78
CA MET A 85 2.77 -4.73 4.98
C MET A 85 2.38 -4.76 3.50
N ILE A 86 1.10 -4.96 3.20
CA ILE A 86 0.59 -5.03 1.82
C ILE A 86 0.81 -3.70 1.11
N ARG A 87 0.46 -2.58 1.73
CA ARG A 87 0.63 -1.25 1.11
C ARG A 87 2.09 -0.90 0.89
N LYS A 88 2.92 -1.13 1.90
CA LYS A 88 4.37 -0.94 1.77
C LYS A 88 4.93 -1.75 0.60
N ASN A 89 4.67 -3.06 0.58
CA ASN A 89 5.19 -3.95 -0.45
C ASN A 89 4.67 -3.56 -1.84
N CYS A 90 3.41 -3.16 -1.96
CA CYS A 90 2.83 -2.70 -3.21
C CYS A 90 3.56 -1.47 -3.74
N VAL A 91 3.77 -0.44 -2.92
CA VAL A 91 4.44 0.80 -3.32
C VAL A 91 5.92 0.55 -3.62
N GLU A 92 6.63 -0.18 -2.75
CA GLU A 92 8.06 -0.47 -2.90
C GLU A 92 8.35 -1.29 -4.17
N SER A 93 7.44 -2.20 -4.57
CA SER A 93 7.60 -3.05 -5.75
C SER A 93 7.16 -2.40 -7.07
N MET A 94 6.52 -1.24 -7.03
CA MET A 94 6.11 -0.55 -8.26
C MET A 94 7.31 -0.07 -9.07
N THR A 95 7.26 -0.28 -10.39
CA THR A 95 8.21 0.37 -11.30
C THR A 95 7.97 1.88 -11.30
N ASP A 96 9.00 2.64 -11.67
CA ASP A 96 8.94 4.11 -11.72
C ASP A 96 7.81 4.60 -12.64
N GLU A 97 7.61 3.93 -13.78
CA GLU A 97 6.54 4.26 -14.73
C GLU A 97 5.16 4.08 -14.11
N LYS A 98 4.91 2.95 -13.43
CA LYS A 98 3.63 2.68 -12.78
C LYS A 98 3.38 3.65 -11.62
N PHE A 99 4.41 3.93 -10.83
CA PHE A 99 4.30 4.86 -9.72
C PHE A 99 3.97 6.28 -10.22
N CYS A 100 4.64 6.75 -11.27
CA CYS A 100 4.30 8.01 -11.92
C CYS A 100 2.89 8.01 -12.50
N GLN A 101 2.49 6.93 -13.18
CA GLN A 101 1.16 6.83 -13.79
C GLN A 101 0.02 6.98 -12.77
N PHE A 102 0.19 6.39 -11.57
CA PHE A 102 -0.89 6.33 -10.58
C PHE A 102 -0.86 7.47 -9.56
N PHE A 103 0.32 8.05 -9.26
CA PHE A 103 0.49 8.92 -8.11
C PHE A 103 1.17 10.25 -8.38
N ARG A 104 1.41 10.60 -9.65
CA ARG A 104 2.08 11.87 -10.02
C ARG A 104 1.43 13.09 -9.39
N GLU A 105 0.11 13.13 -9.29
CA GLU A 105 -0.65 14.24 -8.70
C GLU A 105 -0.45 14.37 -7.18
N ASP A 106 -0.02 13.29 -6.53
CA ASP A 106 0.26 13.23 -5.10
C ASP A 106 1.72 13.52 -4.73
N PHE A 107 2.59 13.69 -5.72
CA PHE A 107 4.01 13.91 -5.50
C PHE A 107 4.27 15.16 -4.68
N ARG A 108 5.26 15.08 -3.79
CA ARG A 108 5.77 16.22 -3.04
C ARG A 108 6.41 17.25 -3.98
N ASN A 109 7.17 16.76 -4.97
CA ASN A 109 7.69 17.59 -6.05
C ASN A 109 7.23 17.04 -7.41
N PRO A 110 6.31 17.75 -8.12
CA PRO A 110 5.80 17.30 -9.42
C PRO A 110 6.87 17.07 -10.50
N ASP A 111 8.06 17.68 -10.33
CA ASP A 111 9.18 17.57 -11.26
C ASP A 111 10.07 16.35 -11.00
N SER A 112 9.71 15.48 -10.05
CA SER A 112 10.44 14.24 -9.78
C SER A 112 10.38 13.29 -10.97
N VAL A 113 11.55 12.91 -11.52
CA VAL A 113 11.69 12.06 -12.72
C VAL A 113 12.79 10.99 -12.58
N SER A 114 13.85 11.24 -11.81
CA SER A 114 14.91 10.25 -11.63
C SER A 114 14.49 9.14 -10.67
N HIS A 115 15.06 7.95 -10.82
CA HIS A 115 14.79 6.81 -9.93
C HIS A 115 14.95 7.19 -8.45
N LEU A 116 16.05 7.86 -8.10
CA LEU A 116 16.29 8.30 -6.72
C LEU A 116 15.23 9.28 -6.21
N GLN A 117 14.77 10.24 -7.05
CA GLN A 117 13.69 11.15 -6.69
C GLN A 117 12.37 10.38 -6.47
N LEU A 118 12.07 9.38 -7.31
CA LEU A 118 10.86 8.58 -7.21
C LEU A 118 10.89 7.65 -5.98
N GLU A 119 12.04 7.15 -5.56
CA GLU A 119 12.16 6.43 -4.30
C GLU A 119 11.86 7.33 -3.07
N PHE A 120 12.28 8.60 -3.10
CA PHE A 120 11.86 9.58 -2.11
C PHE A 120 10.34 9.82 -2.15
N GLU A 121 9.76 9.98 -3.35
CA GLU A 121 8.32 10.19 -3.51
C GLU A 121 7.50 8.99 -2.99
N LYS A 122 7.95 7.75 -3.21
CA LYS A 122 7.32 6.54 -2.63
C LYS A 122 7.29 6.60 -1.10
N ALA A 123 8.39 7.01 -0.48
CA ALA A 123 8.47 7.17 0.97
C ALA A 123 7.51 8.27 1.46
N PHE A 124 7.52 9.44 0.82
CA PHE A 124 6.66 10.56 1.19
C PHE A 124 5.19 10.25 1.00
N TRP A 125 4.83 9.53 -0.09
CA TRP A 125 3.47 9.12 -0.35
C TRP A 125 2.93 8.22 0.77
N LEU A 126 3.70 7.21 1.21
CA LEU A 126 3.31 6.37 2.34
C LEU A 126 3.18 7.18 3.64
N MET A 127 4.08 8.14 3.88
CA MET A 127 4.03 8.98 5.07
C MET A 127 2.82 9.91 5.08
N LYS A 128 2.34 10.37 3.91
CA LYS A 128 1.14 11.20 3.76
C LYS A 128 -0.15 10.44 4.10
N CYS A 129 -0.19 9.13 3.87
CA CYS A 129 -1.37 8.28 4.10
C CYS A 129 -1.62 7.93 5.58
N ILE A 130 -1.01 8.64 6.54
CA ILE A 130 -1.09 8.36 8.00
C ILE A 130 -2.53 8.43 8.52
N GLU A 131 -3.33 9.38 8.06
CA GLU A 131 -4.69 9.60 8.55
C GLU A 131 -5.59 8.37 8.31
N GLU A 132 -5.31 7.61 7.25
CA GLU A 132 -6.10 6.45 6.87
C GLU A 132 -5.62 5.15 7.53
N VAL A 133 -4.30 4.97 7.65
CA VAL A 133 -3.69 3.75 8.22
C VAL A 133 -2.49 4.11 9.09
N PRO A 134 -2.66 4.19 10.41
CA PRO A 134 -1.54 4.32 11.33
C PRO A 134 -0.48 3.23 11.05
N GLY A 135 0.79 3.57 11.14
CA GLY A 135 1.90 2.65 10.82
C GLY A 135 2.46 2.78 9.40
N LEU A 136 1.76 3.43 8.46
CA LEU A 136 2.33 3.73 7.13
C LEU A 136 3.46 4.74 7.21
N LYS A 137 3.49 5.61 8.21
CA LYS A 137 4.64 6.48 8.48
C LYS A 137 5.91 5.67 8.70
N ALA A 138 5.84 4.62 9.54
CA ALA A 138 6.99 3.74 9.77
C ALA A 138 7.45 3.04 8.48
N ALA A 139 6.50 2.59 7.65
CA ALA A 139 6.80 1.99 6.35
C ALA A 139 7.49 2.99 5.39
N GLY A 140 7.01 4.23 5.34
CA GLY A 140 7.64 5.31 4.57
C GLY A 140 9.04 5.66 5.08
N MET A 141 9.21 5.74 6.40
CA MET A 141 10.51 5.97 7.04
C MET A 141 11.51 4.83 6.78
N GLU A 142 11.03 3.58 6.64
CA GLU A 142 11.88 2.45 6.27
C GLU A 142 12.38 2.57 4.82
N ILE A 143 11.51 2.94 3.86
CA ILE A 143 11.92 3.21 2.47
C ILE A 143 12.90 4.38 2.45
N LEU A 144 12.57 5.48 3.13
CA LEU A 144 13.45 6.64 3.24
C LEU A 144 14.83 6.28 3.76
N GLY A 145 14.91 5.44 4.82
CA GLY A 145 16.18 4.97 5.36
C GLY A 145 16.99 4.10 4.40
N LYS A 146 16.35 3.37 3.46
CA LYS A 146 17.02 2.66 2.38
C LYS A 146 17.54 3.65 1.33
N THR A 147 16.68 4.58 0.88
CA THR A 147 16.99 5.59 -0.13
C THR A 147 18.15 6.50 0.31
N MET A 148 18.23 6.83 1.60
CA MET A 148 19.34 7.63 2.15
C MET A 148 20.72 6.95 2.11
N ARG A 149 20.81 5.67 1.73
CA ARG A 149 22.10 4.99 1.51
C ARG A 149 22.61 5.11 0.07
N GLU A 150 21.77 5.61 -0.83
CA GLU A 150 22.11 5.83 -2.24
C GLU A 150 23.09 7.00 -2.42
N ALA A 151 23.90 6.93 -3.46
CA ALA A 151 24.76 8.06 -3.83
C ALA A 151 23.90 9.30 -4.14
N ASN A 152 24.37 10.48 -3.72
CA ASN A 152 23.70 11.77 -3.91
C ASN A 152 22.33 11.92 -3.20
N ALA A 153 21.94 11.00 -2.32
CA ALA A 153 20.66 11.05 -1.63
C ALA A 153 20.48 12.37 -0.86
N MET A 154 21.50 12.81 -0.07
CA MET A 154 21.43 14.07 0.65
C MET A 154 21.37 15.31 -0.24
N GLU A 155 22.08 15.29 -1.37
CA GLU A 155 22.04 16.36 -2.35
C GLU A 155 20.65 16.45 -2.98
N THR A 156 20.11 15.32 -3.45
CA THR A 156 18.74 15.24 -3.97
C THR A 156 17.71 15.72 -2.97
N LEU A 157 17.84 15.32 -1.70
CA LEU A 157 16.90 15.73 -0.64
C LEU A 157 16.89 17.25 -0.47
N ARG A 158 18.09 17.88 -0.47
CA ARG A 158 18.23 19.33 -0.29
C ARG A 158 17.80 20.13 -1.51
N GLU A 159 18.33 19.77 -2.69
CA GLU A 159 18.15 20.57 -3.89
C GLU A 159 16.79 20.37 -4.54
N HIS A 160 16.28 19.14 -4.53
CA HIS A 160 15.04 18.82 -5.21
C HIS A 160 13.82 18.91 -4.27
N PHE A 161 13.95 18.48 -3.01
CA PHE A 161 12.84 18.48 -2.06
C PHE A 161 12.87 19.61 -1.02
N HIS A 162 13.94 20.39 -0.98
CA HIS A 162 14.16 21.47 -0.01
C HIS A 162 14.05 20.99 1.45
N LEU A 163 14.55 19.78 1.69
CA LEU A 163 14.61 19.14 3.00
C LEU A 163 16.06 18.91 3.44
N ASP A 164 16.29 18.85 4.73
CA ASP A 164 17.60 18.51 5.26
C ASP A 164 17.53 17.36 6.29
N ILE A 165 18.66 17.03 6.87
CA ILE A 165 18.77 15.93 7.84
C ILE A 165 17.97 16.22 9.12
N PHE A 166 17.75 17.48 9.48
CA PHE A 166 17.01 17.86 10.70
C PHE A 166 15.51 17.59 10.51
N ASP A 167 14.96 17.74 9.27
CA ASP A 167 13.60 17.34 8.96
C ASP A 167 13.40 15.83 9.17
N LEU A 168 14.38 15.01 8.75
CA LEU A 168 14.33 13.56 8.96
C LEU A 168 14.42 13.20 10.44
N TYR A 169 15.23 13.91 11.22
CA TYR A 169 15.33 13.70 12.66
C TYR A 169 14.04 14.10 13.38
N GLN A 170 13.39 15.17 12.95
CA GLN A 170 12.10 15.57 13.48
C GLN A 170 11.05 14.47 13.22
N TRP A 171 10.94 13.97 12.00
CA TRP A 171 9.99 12.90 11.67
C TRP A 171 10.26 11.61 12.44
N ASN A 172 11.52 11.26 12.62
CA ASN A 172 11.93 10.09 13.40
C ASN A 172 11.68 10.25 14.90
N GLY A 173 11.59 11.48 15.40
CA GLY A 173 11.25 11.81 16.79
C GLY A 173 9.75 11.71 17.11
N GLU A 174 8.88 11.54 16.10
CA GLU A 174 7.45 11.41 16.30
C GLU A 174 7.02 9.95 16.49
N HIS A 175 5.85 9.75 17.12
CA HIS A 175 5.27 8.40 17.25
C HIS A 175 4.83 7.86 15.88
N MET A 176 5.46 6.77 15.41
CA MET A 176 5.21 6.18 14.12
C MET A 176 4.14 5.08 14.11
N TYR A 177 3.74 4.58 15.28
CA TYR A 177 2.88 3.40 15.42
C TYR A 177 1.57 3.69 16.20
N LYS A 178 1.24 4.96 16.37
CA LYS A 178 0.00 5.37 17.07
C LYS A 178 -1.01 5.91 16.10
#